data_abd7159af6656aec8ed4fe3032d07827
#
_entry.id   abd7159af6656aec8ed4fe3032d07827
#
_cell.length_a   1.000
_cell.length_b   1.000
_cell.length_c   1.000
_cell.angle_alpha   90.00
_cell.angle_beta   90.00
_cell.angle_gamma   90.00
#
_symmetry.space_group_name_H-M   'P 1'
#
loop_
_entity.id
_entity.type
_entity.pdbx_description
1 polymer ?
#
loop_
_entity_poly.entity_id
_entity_poly.type
_entity_poly.pdbx_seq_one_letter_code
_entity_poly.pdbx_strand_id
1 'polypeptide(L)'
;ALACNFKIANFGSPKENIRIEPIQPVLMPDRFGGESLIIPIEDLCKSDKSLYGTVVIYLYIENKLTRIQLYRPNMKDSKLMDYAMGKYGFFNLPEGMPKNRWRGSYIWESGNDTIEYIKTDIHDGYAEIIDITSKLYSAGMAEYNAKVGEWLDSQQ
;
A
#
# COMPACT_ATOMS: atom_id res chain seq x y z
N ALA A 1 21.76 -2.88 6.04
CA ALA A 1 20.40 -3.06 6.55
C ALA A 1 19.63 -4.02 5.65
N LEU A 2 18.97 -4.98 6.25
CA LEU A 2 18.10 -5.88 5.50
C LEU A 2 16.86 -5.12 5.10
N ALA A 3 16.63 -5.02 3.79
CA ALA A 3 15.42 -4.40 3.29
C ALA A 3 14.20 -5.22 3.70
N CYS A 4 13.13 -4.56 4.12
CA CYS A 4 11.86 -5.18 4.36
C CYS A 4 11.31 -5.76 3.06
N ASN A 5 10.98 -7.03 3.05
CA ASN A 5 10.37 -7.65 1.89
C ASN A 5 8.85 -7.70 2.07
N PHE A 6 8.14 -6.77 1.43
CA PHE A 6 6.69 -6.76 1.45
C PHE A 6 6.09 -7.67 0.37
N LYS A 7 6.87 -8.03 -0.62
CA LYS A 7 6.40 -8.81 -1.75
C LYS A 7 6.51 -10.31 -1.44
N ILE A 8 5.67 -10.74 -0.51
CA ILE A 8 5.65 -12.13 -0.02
C ILE A 8 4.95 -13.11 -1.00
N ALA A 9 4.33 -12.59 -2.05
CA ALA A 9 3.68 -13.37 -3.09
C ALA A 9 3.74 -12.59 -4.40
N ASN A 10 3.69 -13.29 -5.52
CA ASN A 10 3.66 -12.65 -6.84
C ASN A 10 2.26 -12.15 -7.16
N PHE A 11 2.17 -11.05 -7.90
CA PHE A 11 0.88 -10.59 -8.43
C PHE A 11 0.24 -11.69 -9.29
N GLY A 12 -1.07 -11.86 -9.13
CA GLY A 12 -1.83 -12.91 -9.79
C GLY A 12 -1.88 -14.23 -9.05
N SER A 13 -1.06 -14.42 -8.00
CA SER A 13 -1.07 -15.67 -7.24
C SER A 13 -2.30 -15.76 -6.34
N PRO A 14 -2.78 -16.99 -6.07
CA PRO A 14 -3.93 -17.17 -5.19
C PRO A 14 -3.56 -16.99 -3.72
N LYS A 15 -4.55 -16.65 -2.89
CA LYS A 15 -4.36 -16.43 -1.45
C LYS A 15 -3.78 -17.65 -0.73
N GLU A 16 -4.02 -18.85 -1.24
CA GLU A 16 -3.51 -20.09 -0.67
C GLU A 16 -1.98 -20.18 -0.72
N ASN A 17 -1.33 -19.37 -1.57
CA ASN A 17 0.13 -19.34 -1.68
C ASN A 17 0.81 -18.47 -0.62
N ILE A 18 0.05 -17.72 0.18
CA ILE A 18 0.65 -16.92 1.25
C ILE A 18 1.17 -17.83 2.36
N ARG A 19 2.43 -17.59 2.74
CA ARG A 19 3.06 -18.26 3.87
C ARG A 19 3.80 -17.21 4.70
N ILE A 20 3.34 -16.99 5.94
CA ILE A 20 3.95 -16.07 6.89
C ILE A 20 4.09 -16.81 8.22
N GLU A 21 5.28 -17.32 8.47
CA GLU A 21 5.56 -18.03 9.72
C GLU A 21 5.88 -17.03 10.84
N PRO A 22 5.37 -17.23 12.06
CA PRO A 22 4.44 -18.28 12.52
C PRO A 22 2.96 -17.87 12.41
N ILE A 23 2.65 -16.80 11.68
CA ILE A 23 1.31 -16.21 11.61
C ILE A 23 0.44 -17.02 10.66
N GLN A 24 -0.79 -17.32 11.10
CA GLN A 24 -1.79 -17.90 10.22
C GLN A 24 -2.59 -16.76 9.59
N PRO A 25 -2.52 -16.56 8.26
CA PRO A 25 -3.19 -15.44 7.62
C PRO A 25 -4.71 -15.54 7.76
N VAL A 26 -5.34 -14.42 8.12
CA VAL A 26 -6.80 -14.29 8.14
C VAL A 26 -7.17 -13.24 7.12
N LEU A 27 -7.91 -13.64 6.08
CA LEU A 27 -8.37 -12.73 5.05
C LEU A 27 -9.77 -12.23 5.39
N MET A 28 -9.99 -10.95 5.17
CA MET A 28 -11.27 -10.30 5.42
C MET A 28 -11.92 -9.94 4.09
N PRO A 29 -13.06 -10.57 3.74
CA PRO A 29 -13.79 -10.20 2.54
C PRO A 29 -14.47 -8.85 2.70
N ASP A 30 -14.59 -8.14 1.59
CA ASP A 30 -15.34 -6.89 1.53
C ASP A 30 -16.58 -7.02 0.64
N ARG A 31 -17.36 -5.94 0.52
CA ARG A 31 -18.56 -5.93 -0.28
C ARG A 31 -18.31 -5.71 -1.78
N PHE A 32 -17.06 -5.49 -2.17
CA PHE A 32 -16.70 -5.10 -3.54
C PHE A 32 -16.05 -6.24 -4.33
N GLY A 33 -16.04 -7.44 -3.76
CA GLY A 33 -15.44 -8.63 -4.38
C GLY A 33 -13.97 -8.82 -4.07
N GLY A 34 -13.45 -8.09 -3.10
CA GLY A 34 -12.08 -8.24 -2.64
C GLY A 34 -11.96 -8.98 -1.32
N GLU A 35 -10.78 -9.50 -1.06
CA GLU A 35 -10.39 -10.02 0.25
C GLU A 35 -9.04 -9.41 0.61
N SER A 36 -8.92 -8.91 1.84
CA SER A 36 -7.70 -8.25 2.30
C SER A 36 -7.04 -9.01 3.43
N LEU A 37 -5.72 -9.13 3.35
CA LEU A 37 -4.87 -9.60 4.43
C LEU A 37 -4.09 -8.41 4.96
N ILE A 38 -4.23 -8.12 6.26
CA ILE A 38 -3.58 -6.97 6.90
C ILE A 38 -2.53 -7.49 7.87
N ILE A 39 -1.28 -7.07 7.67
CA ILE A 39 -0.15 -7.51 8.48
C ILE A 39 0.61 -6.28 8.97
N PRO A 40 0.81 -6.12 10.30
CA PRO A 40 1.72 -5.10 10.80
C PRO A 40 3.11 -5.30 10.23
N ILE A 41 3.78 -4.22 9.86
CA ILE A 41 5.10 -4.31 9.24
C ILE A 41 6.13 -4.94 10.18
N GLU A 42 5.91 -4.83 11.49
CA GLU A 42 6.76 -5.43 12.52
C GLU A 42 6.87 -6.95 12.34
N ASP A 43 5.84 -7.59 11.80
CA ASP A 43 5.82 -9.03 11.58
C ASP A 43 6.58 -9.45 10.31
N LEU A 44 6.82 -8.51 9.40
CA LEU A 44 7.55 -8.75 8.14
C LEU A 44 9.00 -8.27 8.18
N CYS A 45 9.28 -7.25 8.98
CA CYS A 45 10.55 -6.53 8.99
C CYS A 45 11.11 -6.47 10.41
N LYS A 46 11.45 -7.61 10.97
CA LYS A 46 11.84 -7.70 12.38
C LYS A 46 13.15 -7.00 12.71
N SER A 47 14.04 -6.86 11.72
CA SER A 47 15.35 -6.24 11.92
C SER A 47 15.40 -4.75 11.62
N ASP A 48 14.44 -4.23 10.86
CA ASP A 48 14.37 -2.81 10.50
C ASP A 48 13.14 -2.18 11.15
N LYS A 49 13.38 -1.32 12.13
CA LYS A 49 12.30 -0.68 12.91
C LYS A 49 11.86 0.66 12.34
N SER A 50 12.48 1.13 11.26
CA SER A 50 12.22 2.48 10.74
C SER A 50 10.77 2.71 10.32
N LEU A 51 10.08 1.66 9.85
CA LEU A 51 8.70 1.74 9.38
C LEU A 51 7.68 1.20 10.38
N TYR A 52 8.06 0.89 11.60
CA TYR A 52 7.11 0.41 12.62
C TYR A 52 5.98 1.42 12.78
N GLY A 53 4.74 0.91 12.90
CA GLY A 53 3.53 1.72 12.85
C GLY A 53 2.84 1.70 11.49
N THR A 54 3.48 1.10 10.49
CA THR A 54 2.90 0.90 9.16
C THR A 54 2.24 -0.47 9.11
N VAL A 55 1.12 -0.59 8.38
CA VAL A 55 0.52 -1.89 8.08
C VAL A 55 0.65 -2.18 6.59
N VAL A 56 0.76 -3.46 6.25
CA VAL A 56 0.81 -3.92 4.86
C VAL A 56 -0.49 -4.64 4.55
N ILE A 57 -1.15 -4.23 3.48
CA ILE A 57 -2.46 -4.74 3.09
C ILE A 57 -2.33 -5.40 1.72
N TYR A 58 -2.62 -6.70 1.67
CA TYR A 58 -2.61 -7.48 0.44
C TYR A 58 -4.05 -7.66 -0.01
N LEU A 59 -4.38 -7.12 -1.19
CA LEU A 59 -5.73 -7.18 -1.74
C LEU A 59 -5.79 -8.27 -2.81
N TYR A 60 -6.72 -9.20 -2.61
CA TYR A 60 -7.05 -10.26 -3.55
C TYR A 60 -8.38 -9.98 -4.20
N ILE A 61 -8.41 -10.00 -5.53
CA ILE A 61 -9.63 -9.87 -6.34
C ILE A 61 -9.73 -11.13 -7.19
N GLU A 62 -10.86 -11.83 -7.10
CA GLU A 62 -11.06 -13.12 -7.77
C GLU A 62 -9.92 -14.11 -7.47
N ASN A 63 -9.52 -14.15 -6.21
CA ASN A 63 -8.43 -14.99 -5.70
C ASN A 63 -7.08 -14.75 -6.39
N LYS A 64 -6.80 -13.52 -6.80
CA LYS A 64 -5.52 -13.11 -7.39
C LYS A 64 -4.98 -11.91 -6.64
N LEU A 65 -3.72 -11.97 -6.22
CA LEU A 65 -3.09 -10.80 -5.60
C LEU A 65 -3.02 -9.68 -6.61
N THR A 66 -3.67 -8.56 -6.31
CA THR A 66 -3.84 -7.44 -7.24
C THR A 66 -3.17 -6.16 -6.76
N ARG A 67 -3.10 -5.94 -5.44
CA ARG A 67 -2.46 -4.75 -4.86
C ARG A 67 -1.76 -5.09 -3.56
N ILE A 68 -0.59 -4.49 -3.36
CA ILE A 68 0.09 -4.44 -2.07
C ILE A 68 0.10 -2.98 -1.64
N GLN A 69 -0.45 -2.70 -0.47
CA GLN A 69 -0.54 -1.34 0.05
C GLN A 69 0.19 -1.23 1.38
N LEU A 70 1.03 -0.21 1.52
CA LEU A 70 1.59 0.18 2.80
C LEU A 70 0.80 1.38 3.29
N TYR A 71 0.27 1.29 4.51
CA TYR A 71 -0.56 2.32 5.11
C TYR A 71 0.02 2.75 6.46
N ARG A 72 0.33 4.06 6.55
CA ARG A 72 0.96 4.64 7.72
C ARG A 72 0.15 5.85 8.19
N PRO A 73 -0.86 5.64 9.07
CA PRO A 73 -1.70 6.73 9.54
C PRO A 73 -1.12 7.42 10.76
N ASN A 74 -1.29 8.74 10.84
CA ASN A 74 -1.10 9.53 12.07
C ASN A 74 0.27 9.44 12.75
N MET A 75 1.32 9.04 12.03
CA MET A 75 2.66 8.96 12.62
C MET A 75 3.37 10.32 12.63
N LYS A 76 2.80 11.33 11.97
CA LYS A 76 3.31 12.71 11.92
C LYS A 76 4.75 12.81 11.44
N ASP A 77 5.12 11.92 10.53
CA ASP A 77 6.44 11.87 9.91
C ASP A 77 6.30 11.70 8.39
N SER A 78 7.41 11.56 7.69
CA SER A 78 7.45 11.29 6.25
C SER A 78 8.30 10.07 5.92
N LYS A 79 8.27 9.06 6.78
CA LYS A 79 9.12 7.88 6.63
C LYS A 79 8.77 7.03 5.42
N LEU A 80 7.48 6.94 5.03
CA LEU A 80 7.12 6.26 3.79
C LEU A 80 7.57 7.05 2.56
N MET A 81 7.50 8.39 2.60
CA MET A 81 8.05 9.22 1.52
C MET A 81 9.55 8.95 1.36
N ASP A 82 10.30 8.96 2.45
CA ASP A 82 11.75 8.71 2.41
C ASP A 82 12.04 7.31 1.89
N TYR A 83 11.28 6.32 2.33
CA TYR A 83 11.40 4.95 1.83
C TYR A 83 11.12 4.86 0.33
N ALA A 84 10.03 5.46 -0.12
CA ALA A 84 9.63 5.42 -1.53
C ALA A 84 10.64 6.11 -2.43
N MET A 85 11.09 7.30 -2.05
CA MET A 85 12.10 8.03 -2.80
C MET A 85 13.44 7.28 -2.85
N GLY A 86 13.82 6.66 -1.73
CA GLY A 86 15.06 5.89 -1.68
C GLY A 86 15.02 4.64 -2.53
N LYS A 87 13.85 4.04 -2.70
CA LYS A 87 13.70 2.79 -3.45
C LYS A 87 13.36 3.00 -4.93
N TYR A 88 12.51 4.00 -5.24
CA TYR A 88 11.95 4.16 -6.59
C TYR A 88 12.46 5.41 -7.31
N GLY A 89 13.00 6.37 -6.59
CA GLY A 89 13.55 7.60 -7.16
C GLY A 89 12.99 8.86 -6.52
N PHE A 90 13.79 9.92 -6.56
CA PHE A 90 13.38 11.20 -6.01
C PHE A 90 12.35 11.91 -6.89
N PHE A 91 11.44 12.64 -6.27
CA PHE A 91 10.64 13.64 -6.93
C PHE A 91 10.78 14.96 -6.17
N ASN A 92 10.60 16.07 -6.89
CA ASN A 92 10.80 17.40 -6.32
C ASN A 92 9.53 17.88 -5.62
N LEU A 93 9.68 18.35 -4.39
CA LEU A 93 8.63 19.09 -3.71
C LEU A 93 8.71 20.57 -4.14
N PRO A 94 7.59 21.33 -4.05
CA PRO A 94 7.64 22.76 -4.30
C PRO A 94 8.69 23.43 -3.42
N GLU A 95 9.36 24.46 -3.94
CA GLU A 95 10.39 25.19 -3.21
C GLU A 95 9.86 25.72 -1.89
N GLY A 96 10.62 25.48 -0.81
CA GLY A 96 10.24 25.90 0.53
C GLY A 96 9.16 25.07 1.20
N MET A 97 8.70 23.99 0.56
CA MET A 97 7.66 23.13 1.13
C MET A 97 8.29 22.04 2.00
N PRO A 98 8.03 22.03 3.32
CA PRO A 98 8.49 20.93 4.18
C PRO A 98 7.76 19.63 3.83
N LYS A 99 8.46 18.48 3.95
CA LYS A 99 7.89 17.16 3.66
C LYS A 99 6.57 16.90 4.40
N ASN A 100 6.52 17.26 5.68
CA ASN A 100 5.34 16.96 6.51
C ASN A 100 4.12 17.80 6.15
N ARG A 101 4.31 18.92 5.48
CA ARG A 101 3.21 19.80 5.04
C ARG A 101 2.73 19.49 3.63
N TRP A 102 3.59 18.88 2.82
CA TRP A 102 3.24 18.54 1.45
C TRP A 102 2.09 17.53 1.43
N ARG A 103 1.15 17.72 0.52
CA ARG A 103 0.05 16.81 0.26
C ARG A 103 -0.03 16.57 -1.24
N GLY A 104 -0.24 15.32 -1.63
CA GLY A 104 -0.32 14.98 -3.03
C GLY A 104 0.03 13.53 -3.28
N SER A 105 0.36 13.23 -4.51
CA SER A 105 0.78 11.90 -4.93
C SER A 105 1.87 11.97 -5.98
N TYR A 106 2.60 10.85 -6.12
CA TYR A 106 3.60 10.68 -7.17
C TYR A 106 3.60 9.22 -7.61
N ILE A 107 3.74 9.00 -8.92
CA ILE A 107 3.69 7.67 -9.52
C ILE A 107 5.03 7.34 -10.16
N TRP A 108 5.54 6.14 -9.86
CA TRP A 108 6.68 5.54 -10.56
C TRP A 108 6.18 4.32 -11.32
N GLU A 109 6.87 3.99 -12.41
CA GLU A 109 6.64 2.76 -13.14
C GLU A 109 7.92 1.94 -13.19
N SER A 110 7.83 0.65 -12.90
CA SER A 110 8.96 -0.27 -12.89
C SER A 110 8.52 -1.60 -13.47
N GLY A 111 8.92 -1.86 -14.73
CA GLY A 111 8.48 -3.05 -15.44
C GLY A 111 6.96 -3.09 -15.57
N ASN A 112 6.35 -4.16 -15.06
CA ASN A 112 4.89 -4.30 -15.04
C ASN A 112 4.24 -3.68 -13.80
N ASP A 113 5.02 -3.15 -12.87
CA ASP A 113 4.51 -2.60 -11.63
C ASP A 113 4.29 -1.09 -11.74
N THR A 114 3.22 -0.61 -11.13
CA THR A 114 2.96 0.81 -10.91
C THR A 114 3.01 1.04 -9.40
N ILE A 115 3.80 2.03 -8.99
CA ILE A 115 3.96 2.40 -7.59
C ILE A 115 3.44 3.82 -7.42
N GLU A 116 2.48 4.01 -6.52
CA GLU A 116 1.97 5.35 -6.20
C GLU A 116 2.22 5.65 -4.73
N TYR A 117 2.89 6.79 -4.46
CA TYR A 117 2.98 7.34 -3.12
C TYR A 117 1.90 8.41 -2.98
N ILE A 118 1.16 8.36 -1.86
CA ILE A 118 0.08 9.31 -1.57
C ILE A 118 0.28 9.83 -0.15
N LYS A 119 0.18 11.15 0.03
CA LYS A 119 0.12 11.77 1.34
C LYS A 119 -1.16 12.61 1.40
N THR A 120 -2.05 12.27 2.32
CA THR A 120 -3.38 12.87 2.38
C THR A 120 -3.81 13.13 3.81
N ASP A 121 -4.64 14.14 4.00
CA ASP A 121 -5.23 14.41 5.30
C ASP A 121 -6.27 13.35 5.64
N ILE A 122 -6.30 12.98 6.92
CA ILE A 122 -7.32 12.14 7.52
C ILE A 122 -7.91 12.88 8.71
N HIS A 123 -8.88 12.28 9.43
CA HIS A 123 -9.63 12.99 10.47
C HIS A 123 -8.73 13.69 11.50
N ASP A 124 -7.72 13.01 12.05
CA ASP A 124 -6.88 13.53 13.12
C ASP A 124 -5.41 13.73 12.71
N GLY A 125 -5.16 14.10 11.46
CA GLY A 125 -3.80 14.28 10.99
C GLY A 125 -3.66 13.93 9.51
N TYR A 126 -2.61 13.20 9.17
CA TYR A 126 -2.40 12.75 7.80
C TYR A 126 -1.94 11.31 7.75
N ALA A 127 -2.13 10.69 6.60
CA ALA A 127 -1.65 9.35 6.31
C ALA A 127 -0.70 9.36 5.12
N GLU A 128 0.26 8.45 5.17
CA GLU A 128 1.07 8.10 4.00
C GLU A 128 0.66 6.73 3.49
N ILE A 129 0.59 6.60 2.17
CA ILE A 129 0.18 5.37 1.50
C ILE A 129 1.16 5.09 0.36
N ILE A 130 1.58 3.83 0.22
CA ILE A 130 2.25 3.36 -0.99
C ILE A 130 1.38 2.25 -1.56
N ASP A 131 0.90 2.44 -2.79
CA ASP A 131 0.16 1.42 -3.53
C ASP A 131 1.06 0.82 -4.61
N ILE A 132 1.21 -0.49 -4.58
CA ILE A 132 1.94 -1.25 -5.59
C ILE A 132 0.93 -2.14 -6.31
N THR A 133 0.79 -1.94 -7.62
CA THR A 133 -0.14 -2.71 -8.46
C THR A 133 0.59 -3.24 -9.67
N SER A 134 0.02 -4.25 -10.33
CA SER A 134 0.55 -4.79 -11.57
C SER A 134 -0.31 -4.36 -12.74
N LYS A 135 0.32 -3.90 -13.81
CA LYS A 135 -0.38 -3.56 -15.06
C LYS A 135 -1.12 -4.75 -15.65
N LEU A 136 -0.66 -5.97 -15.35
CA LEU A 136 -1.29 -7.20 -15.84
C LEU A 136 -2.69 -7.40 -15.25
N TYR A 137 -2.99 -6.78 -14.11
CA TYR A 137 -4.28 -6.92 -13.41
C TYR A 137 -5.00 -5.58 -13.25
N SER A 138 -4.63 -4.60 -14.09
CA SER A 138 -5.17 -3.23 -13.97
C SER A 138 -6.67 -3.16 -14.22
N ALA A 139 -7.23 -4.01 -15.09
CA ALA A 139 -8.67 -4.01 -15.37
C ALA A 139 -9.49 -4.39 -14.14
N GLY A 140 -9.09 -5.46 -13.44
CA GLY A 140 -9.74 -5.88 -12.19
C GLY A 140 -9.61 -4.83 -11.10
N MET A 141 -8.45 -4.18 -11.01
CA MET A 141 -8.22 -3.11 -10.04
C MET A 141 -9.11 -1.89 -10.33
N ALA A 142 -9.22 -1.50 -11.60
CA ALA A 142 -10.07 -0.39 -12.01
C ALA A 142 -11.55 -0.66 -11.70
N GLU A 143 -12.03 -1.87 -11.97
CA GLU A 143 -13.40 -2.28 -11.66
C GLU A 143 -13.66 -2.24 -10.15
N TYR A 144 -12.74 -2.77 -9.36
CA TYR A 144 -12.84 -2.74 -7.90
C TYR A 144 -12.88 -1.30 -7.39
N ASN A 145 -11.97 -0.43 -7.85
CA ASN A 145 -11.94 0.97 -7.46
C ASN A 145 -13.23 1.72 -7.85
N ALA A 146 -13.82 1.39 -8.99
CA ALA A 146 -15.08 1.97 -9.42
C ALA A 146 -16.22 1.62 -8.44
N LYS A 147 -16.29 0.36 -8.02
CA LYS A 147 -17.29 -0.08 -7.03
C LYS A 147 -17.14 0.62 -5.70
N VAL A 148 -15.89 0.76 -5.22
CA VAL A 148 -15.58 1.48 -3.99
C VAL A 148 -16.01 2.95 -4.12
N GLY A 149 -15.66 3.59 -5.22
CA GLY A 149 -16.02 4.99 -5.48
C GLY A 149 -17.53 5.22 -5.51
N GLU A 150 -18.27 4.36 -6.18
CA GLU A 150 -19.74 4.42 -6.21
C GLU A 150 -20.35 4.30 -4.81
N TRP A 151 -19.82 3.39 -4.01
CA TRP A 151 -20.30 3.22 -2.64
C TRP A 151 -20.01 4.45 -1.78
N LEU A 152 -18.80 5.01 -1.88
CA LEU A 152 -18.43 6.23 -1.15
C LEU A 152 -19.31 7.40 -1.54
N ASP A 153 -19.59 7.58 -2.84
CA ASP A 153 -20.49 8.63 -3.34
C ASP A 153 -21.90 8.46 -2.79
N SER A 154 -22.37 7.23 -2.63
CA SER A 154 -23.70 6.95 -2.10
C SER A 154 -23.85 7.26 -0.61
N GLN A 155 -22.73 7.45 0.12
CA GLN A 155 -22.73 7.77 1.55
C GLN A 155 -22.78 9.28 1.81
N GLN A 156 -22.72 10.11 0.78
CA GLN A 156 -22.76 11.58 0.91
C GLN A 156 -24.17 12.14 0.84
#